data_c56d2265e141dcfb34c0f16885a432f7
#
_entry.id   c56d2265e141dcfb34c0f16885a432f7
#
_cell.length_a   1.000
_cell.length_b   1.000
_cell.length_c   1.000
_cell.angle_alpha   90.00
_cell.angle_beta   90.00
_cell.angle_gamma   90.00
#
_symmetry.space_group_name_H-M   'P 1'
#
loop_
_entity.id
_entity.type
_entity.pdbx_description
1 polymer ?
#
loop_
_entity_poly.entity_id
_entity_poly.type
_entity_poly.pdbx_seq_one_letter_code
_entity_poly.pdbx_strand_id
1 'polypeptide(L)'
;MAMEILVVDDDKSTRQWLCSVLAAEGYLCHSAGNSQEAEDFLGRHDVHLALVDIYLGDANGVEFLRRIKNLQPDCDCVMMTAHASVETMAQSVKDGAVEYLGKPLRIDDLLGVVRRLEGRRNRSSEAVVTEDLEPEGFAGTAIVGRSPRMLEVYRSIARVAPTDATVLIVGPSGSGKERVARAIHDHSQRASKMMTAINCGALAESVLESELFGHEKGAFTGADAARRGLFESTNGGTIFLDEISETTPGFQVKLLRVLQERQIRRLGSNTVIPVDVRILAATNADLGERIRAKQFREDIYYRLSVVTIHMPSLEERREDIPLLVRHFLTRFNERNVRQVTVNQEATALLTRMAWPGNVRELENLIERAAILSTTGEVTQEDIAQASSAGTLSSAKVKVEDTATTLKGAERQQIIRALRDSEGNRSLAARSLGIERKLLYKKARRLGIDLDAPDECAPDK
;
A
#
# COMPACT_ATOMS: atom_id res chain seq x y z
N MET A 1 -27.55 28.20 19.02
CA MET A 1 -26.38 28.84 19.70
C MET A 1 -25.19 28.67 18.76
N ALA A 2 -24.29 29.65 18.68
CA ALA A 2 -23.06 29.49 17.89
C ALA A 2 -22.18 28.40 18.54
N MET A 3 -21.56 27.57 17.72
CA MET A 3 -20.66 26.51 18.18
C MET A 3 -19.41 27.13 18.79
N GLU A 4 -19.06 26.78 20.04
CA GLU A 4 -17.83 27.20 20.71
C GLU A 4 -16.70 26.24 20.38
N ILE A 5 -15.58 26.78 19.90
CA ILE A 5 -14.41 26.04 19.44
C ILE A 5 -13.18 26.50 20.21
N LEU A 6 -12.43 25.56 20.78
CA LEU A 6 -11.13 25.81 21.42
C LEU A 6 -10.01 25.31 20.50
N VAL A 7 -9.07 26.20 20.17
CA VAL A 7 -7.84 25.86 19.44
C VAL A 7 -6.67 25.78 20.39
N VAL A 8 -6.02 24.62 20.45
CA VAL A 8 -4.85 24.35 21.31
C VAL A 8 -3.66 24.00 20.43
N ASP A 9 -2.68 24.88 20.38
CA ASP A 9 -1.49 24.76 19.54
C ASP A 9 -0.38 25.62 20.15
N ASP A 10 0.87 25.23 20.15
CA ASP A 10 1.97 26.01 20.71
C ASP A 10 2.40 27.15 19.78
N ASP A 11 2.18 27.03 18.46
CA ASP A 11 2.44 28.10 17.49
C ASP A 11 1.34 29.18 17.50
N LYS A 12 1.73 30.38 17.93
CA LYS A 12 0.83 31.55 18.00
C LYS A 12 0.24 31.92 16.64
N SER A 13 1.00 31.77 15.55
CA SER A 13 0.58 32.15 14.21
C SER A 13 -0.53 31.20 13.73
N THR A 14 -0.39 29.91 13.97
CA THR A 14 -1.38 28.88 13.67
C THR A 14 -2.68 29.13 14.43
N ARG A 15 -2.60 29.41 15.74
CA ARG A 15 -3.77 29.74 16.57
C ARG A 15 -4.53 30.97 16.03
N GLN A 16 -3.81 32.06 15.75
CA GLN A 16 -4.43 33.28 15.25
C GLN A 16 -5.11 33.07 13.89
N TRP A 17 -4.44 32.35 13.00
CA TRP A 17 -5.00 32.03 11.69
C TRP A 17 -6.27 31.18 11.79
N LEU A 18 -6.23 30.09 12.59
CA LEU A 18 -7.39 29.21 12.80
C LEU A 18 -8.57 29.98 13.38
N CYS A 19 -8.36 30.77 14.43
CA CYS A 19 -9.41 31.58 15.04
C CYS A 19 -9.97 32.63 14.06
N SER A 20 -9.14 33.23 13.20
CA SER A 20 -9.61 34.18 12.20
C SER A 20 -10.50 33.51 11.14
N VAL A 21 -10.12 32.31 10.66
CA VAL A 21 -10.89 31.53 9.69
C VAL A 21 -12.23 31.09 10.28
N LEU A 22 -12.22 30.57 11.50
CA LEU A 22 -13.43 30.09 12.18
C LEU A 22 -14.38 31.23 12.55
N ALA A 23 -13.85 32.37 13.00
CA ALA A 23 -14.66 33.54 13.31
C ALA A 23 -15.31 34.15 12.06
N ALA A 24 -14.65 34.11 10.90
CA ALA A 24 -15.23 34.55 9.63
C ALA A 24 -16.43 33.69 9.19
N GLU A 25 -16.49 32.43 9.62
CA GLU A 25 -17.62 31.53 9.39
C GLU A 25 -18.71 31.59 10.49
N GLY A 26 -18.53 32.47 11.49
CA GLY A 26 -19.53 32.70 12.54
C GLY A 26 -19.38 31.84 13.79
N TYR A 27 -18.29 31.10 13.95
CA TYR A 27 -18.00 30.28 15.14
C TYR A 27 -17.37 31.14 16.25
N LEU A 28 -17.69 30.79 17.52
CA LEU A 28 -16.99 31.38 18.69
C LEU A 28 -15.68 30.65 18.90
N CYS A 29 -14.55 31.30 18.59
CA CYS A 29 -13.23 30.69 18.69
C CYS A 29 -12.43 31.25 19.86
N HIS A 30 -11.92 30.32 20.67
CA HIS A 30 -10.98 30.57 21.77
C HIS A 30 -9.65 29.88 21.46
N SER A 31 -8.55 30.36 22.05
CA SER A 31 -7.24 29.75 21.82
C SER A 31 -6.44 29.61 23.11
N ALA A 32 -5.70 28.52 23.23
CA ALA A 32 -4.76 28.25 24.30
C ALA A 32 -3.39 27.86 23.72
N GLY A 33 -2.30 28.33 24.32
CA GLY A 33 -0.94 28.09 23.86
C GLY A 33 -0.28 26.85 24.45
N ASN A 34 -0.87 26.26 25.45
CA ASN A 34 -0.39 25.05 26.15
C ASN A 34 -1.55 24.30 26.80
N SER A 35 -1.27 23.10 27.31
CA SER A 35 -2.27 22.23 27.93
C SER A 35 -2.89 22.85 29.18
N GLN A 36 -2.13 23.58 29.99
CA GLN A 36 -2.61 24.17 31.23
C GLN A 36 -3.62 25.31 30.97
N GLU A 37 -3.32 26.21 30.04
CA GLU A 37 -4.25 27.28 29.62
C GLU A 37 -5.57 26.70 29.09
N ALA A 38 -5.47 25.59 28.32
CA ALA A 38 -6.63 24.93 27.77
C ALA A 38 -7.47 24.27 28.89
N GLU A 39 -6.87 23.61 29.87
CA GLU A 39 -7.58 23.03 31.02
C GLU A 39 -8.27 24.10 31.88
N ASP A 40 -7.60 25.21 32.15
CA ASP A 40 -8.15 26.34 32.90
C ASP A 40 -9.36 26.94 32.18
N PHE A 41 -9.33 26.94 30.82
CA PHE A 41 -10.45 27.41 30.01
C PHE A 41 -11.62 26.41 30.02
N LEU A 42 -11.35 25.13 29.78
CA LEU A 42 -12.34 24.05 29.81
C LEU A 42 -13.03 23.89 31.17
N GLY A 43 -12.35 24.23 32.26
CA GLY A 43 -12.94 24.22 33.59
C GLY A 43 -13.97 25.34 33.84
N ARG A 44 -14.07 26.34 32.93
CA ARG A 44 -14.93 27.52 33.10
C ARG A 44 -15.94 27.71 31.99
N HIS A 45 -15.74 27.07 30.84
CA HIS A 45 -16.53 27.23 29.62
C HIS A 45 -16.86 25.86 29.01
N ASP A 46 -18.10 25.70 28.56
CA ASP A 46 -18.52 24.51 27.82
C ASP A 46 -18.08 24.64 26.37
N VAL A 47 -17.13 23.83 25.96
CA VAL A 47 -16.55 23.81 24.62
C VAL A 47 -17.22 22.70 23.79
N HIS A 48 -17.64 23.05 22.60
CA HIS A 48 -18.31 22.10 21.70
C HIS A 48 -17.32 21.29 20.86
N LEU A 49 -16.22 21.92 20.46
CA LEU A 49 -15.17 21.32 19.64
C LEU A 49 -13.80 21.82 20.10
N ALA A 50 -12.86 20.90 20.34
CA ALA A 50 -11.46 21.21 20.57
C ALA A 50 -10.61 20.80 19.34
N LEU A 51 -9.85 21.74 18.78
CA LEU A 51 -8.82 21.49 17.77
C LEU A 51 -7.47 21.45 18.51
N VAL A 52 -6.85 20.29 18.61
CA VAL A 52 -5.67 20.07 19.47
C VAL A 52 -4.48 19.62 18.64
N ASP A 53 -3.36 20.34 18.75
CA ASP A 53 -2.10 19.84 18.20
C ASP A 53 -1.62 18.61 18.96
N ILE A 54 -1.10 17.63 18.26
CA ILE A 54 -0.48 16.44 18.87
C ILE A 54 0.83 16.82 19.59
N TYR A 55 1.57 17.80 19.09
CA TYR A 55 2.81 18.27 19.68
C TYR A 55 2.58 19.64 20.33
N LEU A 56 2.17 19.64 21.58
CA LEU A 56 2.14 20.83 22.42
C LEU A 56 3.50 20.91 23.14
N GLY A 57 4.16 22.03 23.10
CA GLY A 57 5.52 22.17 23.63
C GLY A 57 5.72 21.70 25.08
N ASP A 58 4.66 21.65 25.88
CA ASP A 58 4.63 21.23 27.30
C ASP A 58 4.06 19.81 27.51
N ALA A 59 3.30 19.26 26.54
CA ALA A 59 2.61 17.98 26.69
C ALA A 59 2.41 17.27 25.36
N ASN A 60 2.15 15.96 25.45
CA ASN A 60 1.64 15.19 24.31
C ASN A 60 0.13 15.45 24.16
N GLY A 61 -0.29 15.97 22.99
CA GLY A 61 -1.69 16.26 22.70
C GLY A 61 -2.62 15.05 22.78
N VAL A 62 -2.11 13.84 22.60
CA VAL A 62 -2.90 12.60 22.77
C VAL A 62 -3.21 12.36 24.26
N GLU A 63 -2.26 12.61 25.14
CA GLU A 63 -2.50 12.55 26.59
C GLU A 63 -3.43 13.67 27.05
N PHE A 64 -3.30 14.84 26.43
CA PHE A 64 -4.18 15.97 26.71
C PHE A 64 -5.62 15.70 26.24
N LEU A 65 -5.82 15.01 25.13
CA LEU A 65 -7.13 14.56 24.68
C LEU A 65 -7.90 13.78 25.76
N ARG A 66 -7.24 12.83 26.45
CA ARG A 66 -7.86 12.08 27.57
C ARG A 66 -8.32 13.03 28.69
N ARG A 67 -7.52 14.06 28.99
CA ARG A 67 -7.87 15.05 30.01
C ARG A 67 -9.07 15.89 29.59
N ILE A 68 -9.15 16.29 28.31
CA ILE A 68 -10.33 16.99 27.77
C ILE A 68 -11.57 16.11 27.91
N LYS A 69 -11.48 14.84 27.52
CA LYS A 69 -12.62 13.90 27.59
C LYS A 69 -13.08 13.61 29.02
N ASN A 70 -12.16 13.64 29.99
CA ASN A 70 -12.51 13.53 31.41
C ASN A 70 -13.19 14.80 31.97
N LEU A 71 -12.78 15.98 31.49
CA LEU A 71 -13.38 17.26 31.92
C LEU A 71 -14.72 17.52 31.21
N GLN A 72 -14.79 17.28 29.92
CA GLN A 72 -15.96 17.50 29.07
C GLN A 72 -16.15 16.31 28.11
N PRO A 73 -16.88 15.26 28.50
CA PRO A 73 -17.09 14.06 27.68
C PRO A 73 -17.74 14.36 26.33
N ASP A 74 -18.63 15.35 26.28
CA ASP A 74 -19.39 15.76 25.10
C ASP A 74 -18.64 16.72 24.15
N CYS A 75 -17.43 17.15 24.50
CA CYS A 75 -16.58 17.96 23.64
C CYS A 75 -16.02 17.09 22.52
N ASP A 76 -16.36 17.39 21.26
CA ASP A 76 -15.74 16.75 20.11
C ASP A 76 -14.27 17.20 20.00
N CYS A 77 -13.34 16.24 19.82
CA CYS A 77 -11.92 16.55 19.71
C CYS A 77 -11.40 16.18 18.34
N VAL A 78 -10.77 17.14 17.67
CA VAL A 78 -10.08 16.95 16.39
C VAL A 78 -8.59 17.18 16.61
N MET A 79 -7.79 16.19 16.25
CA MET A 79 -6.34 16.27 16.41
C MET A 79 -5.69 16.89 15.20
N MET A 80 -4.76 17.81 15.39
CA MET A 80 -3.94 18.42 14.33
C MET A 80 -2.53 17.84 14.40
N THR A 81 -1.93 17.49 13.26
CA THR A 81 -0.58 16.91 13.26
C THR A 81 0.23 17.25 12.03
N ALA A 82 1.51 17.55 12.23
CA ALA A 82 2.49 17.64 11.16
C ALA A 82 3.04 16.26 10.75
N HIS A 83 2.93 15.25 11.62
CA HIS A 83 3.44 13.90 11.41
C HIS A 83 2.33 12.91 11.75
N ALA A 84 1.53 12.56 10.74
CA ALA A 84 0.53 11.52 10.90
C ALA A 84 1.20 10.14 10.86
N SER A 85 0.99 9.33 11.91
CA SER A 85 1.28 7.90 11.89
C SER A 85 0.01 7.12 12.20
N VAL A 86 -0.04 5.85 11.76
CA VAL A 86 -1.17 4.97 12.08
C VAL A 86 -1.31 4.83 13.59
N GLU A 87 -0.17 4.77 14.27
CA GLU A 87 -0.08 4.59 15.71
C GLU A 87 -0.73 5.77 16.46
N THR A 88 -0.32 7.00 16.15
CA THR A 88 -0.87 8.21 16.79
C THR A 88 -2.34 8.37 16.48
N MET A 89 -2.78 8.06 15.26
CA MET A 89 -4.20 8.12 14.89
C MET A 89 -5.04 7.04 15.55
N ALA A 90 -4.58 5.78 15.53
CA ALA A 90 -5.29 4.67 16.20
C ALA A 90 -5.41 4.91 17.70
N GLN A 91 -4.35 5.43 18.34
CA GLN A 91 -4.36 5.78 19.74
C GLN A 91 -5.37 6.88 20.06
N SER A 92 -5.35 7.97 19.30
CA SER A 92 -6.25 9.08 19.57
C SER A 92 -7.72 8.76 19.27
N VAL A 93 -8.01 7.87 18.28
CA VAL A 93 -9.37 7.35 18.06
C VAL A 93 -9.83 6.55 19.28
N LYS A 94 -8.97 5.70 19.86
CA LYS A 94 -9.27 4.99 21.11
C LYS A 94 -9.51 5.96 22.28
N ASP A 95 -8.78 7.07 22.33
CA ASP A 95 -8.88 8.09 23.35
C ASP A 95 -10.02 9.10 23.10
N GLY A 96 -10.84 8.87 22.06
CA GLY A 96 -12.06 9.63 21.80
C GLY A 96 -11.91 10.82 20.85
N ALA A 97 -10.83 10.90 20.06
CA ALA A 97 -10.76 11.85 18.95
C ALA A 97 -11.79 11.49 17.87
N VAL A 98 -12.53 12.49 17.40
CA VAL A 98 -13.57 12.30 16.38
C VAL A 98 -12.97 12.37 14.98
N GLU A 99 -11.94 13.18 14.76
CA GLU A 99 -11.34 13.43 13.45
C GLU A 99 -9.88 13.92 13.58
N TYR A 100 -9.18 13.96 12.43
CA TYR A 100 -7.80 14.42 12.29
C TYR A 100 -7.62 15.42 11.16
N LEU A 101 -6.72 16.37 11.35
CA LEU A 101 -6.29 17.32 10.34
C LEU A 101 -4.77 17.29 10.19
N GLY A 102 -4.26 17.07 8.97
CA GLY A 102 -2.83 17.14 8.67
C GLY A 102 -2.35 18.57 8.47
N LYS A 103 -1.27 18.96 9.12
CA LYS A 103 -0.57 20.23 8.84
C LYS A 103 0.33 20.07 7.57
N PRO A 104 0.38 21.02 6.62
CA PRO A 104 -0.27 22.33 6.67
C PRO A 104 -1.78 22.26 6.46
N LEU A 105 -2.54 22.97 7.31
CA LEU A 105 -3.99 22.97 7.31
C LEU A 105 -4.54 23.71 6.09
N ARG A 106 -5.48 23.09 5.37
CA ARG A 106 -6.24 23.72 4.30
C ARG A 106 -7.60 24.18 4.83
N ILE A 107 -8.02 25.38 4.40
CA ILE A 107 -9.29 25.97 4.86
C ILE A 107 -10.47 25.03 4.57
N ASP A 108 -10.52 24.44 3.37
CA ASP A 108 -11.60 23.55 2.95
C ASP A 108 -11.70 22.30 3.83
N ASP A 109 -10.56 21.71 4.21
CA ASP A 109 -10.48 20.52 5.06
C ASP A 109 -10.97 20.85 6.49
N LEU A 110 -10.50 21.97 7.04
CA LEU A 110 -10.91 22.46 8.35
C LEU A 110 -12.42 22.71 8.43
N LEU A 111 -12.93 23.53 7.51
CA LEU A 111 -14.37 23.89 7.47
C LEU A 111 -15.23 22.66 7.16
N GLY A 112 -14.77 21.76 6.31
CA GLY A 112 -15.44 20.49 6.03
C GLY A 112 -15.62 19.62 7.28
N VAL A 113 -14.60 19.54 8.15
CA VAL A 113 -14.67 18.82 9.43
C VAL A 113 -15.64 19.52 10.39
N VAL A 114 -15.47 20.83 10.60
CA VAL A 114 -16.30 21.60 11.54
C VAL A 114 -17.79 21.51 11.18
N ARG A 115 -18.15 21.74 9.90
CA ARG A 115 -19.54 21.65 9.43
C ARG A 115 -20.14 20.25 9.57
N ARG A 116 -19.34 19.18 9.38
CA ARG A 116 -19.81 17.80 9.61
C ARG A 116 -20.14 17.54 11.09
N LEU A 117 -19.28 18.01 12.00
CA LEU A 117 -19.50 17.84 13.44
C LEU A 117 -20.68 18.67 13.94
N GLU A 118 -20.84 19.89 13.46
CA GLU A 118 -22.03 20.72 13.73
C GLU A 118 -23.32 20.03 13.25
N GLY A 119 -23.34 19.52 12.00
CA GLY A 119 -24.48 18.80 11.45
C GLY A 119 -24.79 17.48 12.19
N ARG A 120 -23.78 16.83 12.80
CA ARG A 120 -23.96 15.64 13.64
C ARG A 120 -24.59 15.99 14.99
N ARG A 121 -24.15 17.06 15.64
CA ARG A 121 -24.74 17.55 16.90
C ARG A 121 -26.20 17.95 16.75
N ASN A 122 -26.54 18.61 15.67
CA ASN A 122 -27.93 19.00 15.38
C ASN A 122 -28.85 17.80 15.12
N ARG A 123 -28.31 16.60 14.83
CA ARG A 123 -29.05 15.33 14.64
C ARG A 123 -29.02 14.38 15.83
N SER A 124 -28.12 14.59 16.80
CA SER A 124 -27.94 13.68 17.92
C SER A 124 -28.69 14.14 19.17
N SER A 125 -30.03 14.12 19.12
CA SER A 125 -30.82 13.98 20.35
C SER A 125 -31.25 12.52 20.61
N GLU A 126 -30.63 11.54 19.95
CA GLU A 126 -30.85 10.11 20.23
C GLU A 126 -29.55 9.33 20.27
N ALA A 127 -29.36 8.60 21.35
CA ALA A 127 -28.19 7.94 21.89
C ALA A 127 -27.51 6.86 21.04
N VAL A 128 -26.21 6.63 21.24
CA VAL A 128 -25.64 5.31 21.60
C VAL A 128 -24.25 5.47 22.26
N VAL A 129 -24.11 4.79 23.39
CA VAL A 129 -22.94 4.67 24.27
C VAL A 129 -21.94 3.67 23.69
N THR A 130 -20.65 3.92 23.82
CA THR A 130 -19.59 2.88 23.68
C THR A 130 -18.60 2.96 24.84
N GLU A 131 -18.42 1.80 25.45
CA GLU A 131 -17.60 1.54 26.64
C GLU A 131 -16.08 1.57 26.37
N ASP A 132 -15.35 1.82 27.46
CA ASP A 132 -13.91 2.00 27.58
C ASP A 132 -13.10 0.71 27.42
N LEU A 133 -11.92 0.78 26.80
CA LEU A 133 -10.84 -0.20 26.89
C LEU A 133 -9.47 0.50 26.94
N GLU A 134 -8.68 0.16 27.95
CA GLU A 134 -7.33 0.65 28.24
C GLU A 134 -6.25 0.19 27.24
N PRO A 135 -5.17 0.97 27.00
CA PRO A 135 -4.19 0.66 25.96
C PRO A 135 -2.81 0.26 26.48
N GLU A 136 -2.23 -0.76 25.87
CA GLU A 136 -0.79 -1.06 25.92
C GLU A 136 -0.16 -1.01 24.50
N GLY A 137 0.96 -0.35 24.46
CA GLY A 137 2.03 -0.10 23.54
C GLY A 137 2.12 -0.72 22.13
N PHE A 138 2.53 0.13 21.20
CA PHE A 138 2.76 -0.27 19.80
C PHE A 138 4.14 0.15 19.30
N ALA A 139 4.95 -0.85 18.92
CA ALA A 139 6.18 -0.69 18.14
C ALA A 139 6.09 -1.57 16.89
N GLY A 140 6.26 -1.02 15.69
CA GLY A 140 6.72 -1.84 14.58
C GLY A 140 6.02 -1.87 13.23
N THR A 141 4.97 -1.09 12.92
CA THR A 141 4.39 -1.05 11.57
C THR A 141 4.54 0.31 10.91
N ALA A 142 5.71 0.57 10.32
CA ALA A 142 5.96 1.83 9.64
C ALA A 142 5.29 1.88 8.26
N ILE A 143 4.04 2.31 8.20
CA ILE A 143 3.50 2.90 6.98
C ILE A 143 3.96 4.35 6.96
N VAL A 144 4.72 4.73 5.91
CA VAL A 144 5.32 6.05 5.77
C VAL A 144 4.54 6.88 4.77
N GLY A 145 4.11 8.08 5.17
CA GLY A 145 3.41 9.04 4.34
C GLY A 145 2.69 10.08 5.17
N ARG A 146 2.57 11.32 4.64
CA ARG A 146 1.85 12.43 5.28
C ARG A 146 0.85 13.11 4.34
N SER A 147 0.77 12.64 3.10
CA SER A 147 -0.13 13.19 2.10
C SER A 147 -1.60 13.06 2.55
N PRO A 148 -2.50 13.96 2.10
CA PRO A 148 -3.93 13.87 2.39
C PRO A 148 -4.52 12.51 2.02
N ARG A 149 -4.06 11.90 0.92
CA ARG A 149 -4.46 10.55 0.49
C ARG A 149 -4.07 9.49 1.51
N MET A 150 -2.86 9.57 2.08
CA MET A 150 -2.42 8.64 3.12
C MET A 150 -3.15 8.86 4.44
N LEU A 151 -3.52 10.09 4.77
CA LEU A 151 -4.36 10.37 5.94
C LEU A 151 -5.72 9.66 5.85
N GLU A 152 -6.36 9.62 4.68
CA GLU A 152 -7.60 8.87 4.45
C GLU A 152 -7.41 7.36 4.69
N VAL A 153 -6.26 6.81 4.24
CA VAL A 153 -5.90 5.41 4.50
C VAL A 153 -5.75 5.17 6.00
N TYR A 154 -5.02 6.04 6.72
CA TYR A 154 -4.82 5.91 8.16
C TYR A 154 -6.14 5.98 8.94
N ARG A 155 -7.04 6.91 8.59
CA ARG A 155 -8.38 6.99 9.19
C ARG A 155 -9.17 5.71 8.97
N SER A 156 -9.09 5.15 7.75
CA SER A 156 -9.79 3.91 7.43
C SER A 156 -9.23 2.73 8.23
N ILE A 157 -7.90 2.63 8.38
CA ILE A 157 -7.25 1.62 9.22
C ILE A 157 -7.72 1.76 10.66
N ALA A 158 -7.64 2.97 11.24
CA ALA A 158 -8.02 3.22 12.62
C ALA A 158 -9.47 2.85 12.93
N ARG A 159 -10.40 3.10 11.99
CA ARG A 159 -11.82 2.75 12.13
C ARG A 159 -12.09 1.25 12.02
N VAL A 160 -11.38 0.55 11.12
CA VAL A 160 -11.67 -0.86 10.83
C VAL A 160 -10.86 -1.83 11.69
N ALA A 161 -9.69 -1.43 12.19
CA ALA A 161 -8.81 -2.30 12.95
C ALA A 161 -9.50 -2.92 14.18
N PRO A 162 -10.25 -2.17 15.02
CA PRO A 162 -10.90 -2.74 16.20
C PRO A 162 -12.03 -3.73 15.90
N THR A 163 -12.49 -3.81 14.65
CA THR A 163 -13.61 -4.66 14.24
C THR A 163 -13.12 -5.99 13.67
N ASP A 164 -14.02 -7.00 13.58
CA ASP A 164 -13.78 -8.25 12.85
C ASP A 164 -14.24 -8.22 11.38
N ALA A 165 -14.55 -7.02 10.87
CA ALA A 165 -15.00 -6.86 9.50
C ALA A 165 -13.94 -7.32 8.49
N THR A 166 -14.39 -7.93 7.40
CA THR A 166 -13.56 -8.23 6.23
C THR A 166 -13.16 -6.93 5.54
N VAL A 167 -11.89 -6.81 5.14
CA VAL A 167 -11.35 -5.61 4.48
C VAL A 167 -10.78 -5.98 3.13
N LEU A 168 -11.18 -5.24 2.12
CA LEU A 168 -10.62 -5.30 0.78
C LEU A 168 -9.69 -4.08 0.56
N ILE A 169 -8.40 -4.34 0.33
CA ILE A 169 -7.39 -3.31 0.08
C ILE A 169 -7.13 -3.25 -1.42
N VAL A 170 -7.53 -2.16 -2.06
CA VAL A 170 -7.40 -1.97 -3.51
C VAL A 170 -6.30 -0.95 -3.80
N GLY A 171 -5.46 -1.22 -4.79
CA GLY A 171 -4.44 -0.26 -5.21
C GLY A 171 -3.34 -0.87 -6.07
N PRO A 172 -2.54 -0.05 -6.75
CA PRO A 172 -1.54 -0.54 -7.70
C PRO A 172 -0.49 -1.44 -7.04
N SER A 173 0.19 -2.25 -7.87
CA SER A 173 1.29 -3.09 -7.39
C SER A 173 2.40 -2.24 -6.78
N GLY A 174 2.99 -2.71 -5.67
CA GLY A 174 4.06 -1.99 -4.98
C GLY A 174 3.61 -0.76 -4.18
N SER A 175 2.31 -0.46 -4.05
CA SER A 175 1.81 0.70 -3.28
C SER A 175 1.90 0.54 -1.76
N GLY A 176 2.08 -0.69 -1.23
CA GLY A 176 2.20 -1.00 0.19
C GLY A 176 0.97 -1.65 0.82
N LYS A 177 0.11 -2.33 0.05
CA LYS A 177 -1.11 -3.00 0.53
C LYS A 177 -0.85 -3.98 1.69
N GLU A 178 0.24 -4.74 1.62
CA GLU A 178 0.63 -5.67 2.69
C GLU A 178 0.92 -4.94 4.03
N ARG A 179 1.54 -3.74 3.95
CA ARG A 179 1.79 -2.90 5.14
C ARG A 179 0.50 -2.46 5.79
N VAL A 180 -0.50 -2.10 4.97
CA VAL A 180 -1.85 -1.76 5.45
C VAL A 180 -2.51 -2.95 6.12
N ALA A 181 -2.45 -4.14 5.51
CA ALA A 181 -3.01 -5.35 6.12
C ALA A 181 -2.36 -5.66 7.47
N ARG A 182 -1.04 -5.53 7.58
CA ARG A 182 -0.31 -5.71 8.83
C ARG A 182 -0.73 -4.68 9.88
N ALA A 183 -0.81 -3.40 9.51
CA ALA A 183 -1.26 -2.35 10.42
C ALA A 183 -2.69 -2.59 10.94
N ILE A 184 -3.61 -3.08 10.09
CA ILE A 184 -4.96 -3.46 10.52
C ILE A 184 -4.91 -4.59 11.55
N HIS A 185 -4.07 -5.60 11.33
CA HIS A 185 -3.91 -6.71 12.27
C HIS A 185 -3.31 -6.25 13.60
N ASP A 186 -2.21 -5.51 13.55
CA ASP A 186 -1.46 -5.07 14.74
C ASP A 186 -2.28 -4.14 15.65
N HIS A 187 -3.29 -3.43 15.07
CA HIS A 187 -4.19 -2.55 15.82
C HIS A 187 -5.58 -3.20 16.07
N SER A 188 -5.71 -4.51 15.83
CA SER A 188 -6.96 -5.25 16.01
C SER A 188 -7.03 -5.91 17.38
N GLN A 189 -8.21 -6.45 17.72
CA GLN A 189 -8.40 -7.32 18.89
C GLN A 189 -7.61 -8.65 18.76
N ARG A 190 -7.11 -8.97 17.56
CA ARG A 190 -6.32 -10.17 17.25
C ARG A 190 -4.82 -9.89 17.13
N ALA A 191 -4.33 -8.72 17.56
CA ALA A 191 -2.92 -8.30 17.43
C ALA A 191 -1.92 -9.29 18.06
N SER A 192 -2.30 -9.94 19.17
CA SER A 192 -1.48 -10.96 19.83
C SER A 192 -1.54 -12.35 19.20
N LYS A 193 -2.38 -12.54 18.18
CA LYS A 193 -2.58 -13.81 17.46
C LYS A 193 -1.76 -13.84 16.18
N MET A 194 -1.72 -15.02 15.54
CA MET A 194 -0.99 -15.20 14.29
C MET A 194 -1.64 -14.41 13.14
N MET A 195 -0.81 -13.69 12.37
CA MET A 195 -1.18 -13.20 11.03
C MET A 195 -0.44 -14.02 9.98
N THR A 196 -1.20 -14.66 9.09
CA THR A 196 -0.64 -15.42 7.97
C THR A 196 -0.96 -14.70 6.66
N ALA A 197 0.07 -14.41 5.87
CA ALA A 197 -0.07 -13.82 4.54
C ALA A 197 0.19 -14.86 3.45
N ILE A 198 -0.62 -14.85 2.40
CA ILE A 198 -0.43 -15.69 1.23
C ILE A 198 -0.71 -14.88 -0.04
N ASN A 199 0.16 -15.01 -1.04
CA ASN A 199 -0.07 -14.44 -2.36
C ASN A 199 -0.78 -15.48 -3.23
N CYS A 200 -2.01 -15.17 -3.64
CA CYS A 200 -2.86 -16.08 -4.42
C CYS A 200 -2.39 -16.24 -5.88
N GLY A 201 -1.66 -15.26 -6.42
CA GLY A 201 -1.12 -15.30 -7.78
C GLY A 201 0.24 -16.01 -7.91
N ALA A 202 0.94 -16.22 -6.78
CA ALA A 202 2.29 -16.81 -6.80
C ALA A 202 2.30 -18.34 -6.86
N LEU A 203 1.17 -19.01 -6.59
CA LEU A 203 1.06 -20.46 -6.46
C LEU A 203 0.10 -21.05 -7.51
N ALA A 204 0.41 -22.24 -7.99
CA ALA A 204 -0.55 -23.01 -8.77
C ALA A 204 -1.80 -23.30 -7.91
N GLU A 205 -2.99 -23.31 -8.53
CA GLU A 205 -4.28 -23.45 -7.84
C GLU A 205 -4.32 -24.65 -6.86
N SER A 206 -3.86 -25.82 -7.31
CA SER A 206 -3.85 -27.03 -6.46
C SER A 206 -2.98 -26.89 -5.22
N VAL A 207 -1.86 -26.14 -5.34
CA VAL A 207 -0.96 -25.86 -4.22
C VAL A 207 -1.58 -24.82 -3.29
N LEU A 208 -2.17 -23.75 -3.83
CA LEU A 208 -2.87 -22.71 -3.08
C LEU A 208 -4.01 -23.32 -2.24
N GLU A 209 -4.82 -24.19 -2.86
CA GLU A 209 -5.90 -24.89 -2.18
C GLU A 209 -5.38 -25.80 -1.06
N SER A 210 -4.33 -26.57 -1.33
CA SER A 210 -3.71 -27.45 -0.35
C SER A 210 -3.10 -26.69 0.83
N GLU A 211 -2.46 -25.54 0.57
CA GLU A 211 -1.90 -24.68 1.64
C GLU A 211 -3.01 -24.05 2.49
N LEU A 212 -4.07 -23.52 1.88
CA LEU A 212 -5.14 -22.82 2.61
C LEU A 212 -6.09 -23.76 3.34
N PHE A 213 -6.60 -24.79 2.64
CA PHE A 213 -7.63 -25.69 3.17
C PHE A 213 -7.07 -26.96 3.80
N GLY A 214 -5.81 -27.33 3.49
CA GLY A 214 -5.22 -28.60 3.89
C GLY A 214 -5.71 -29.77 3.02
N HIS A 215 -5.13 -30.92 3.22
CA HIS A 215 -5.49 -32.13 2.49
C HIS A 215 -5.41 -33.38 3.36
N GLU A 216 -6.21 -34.38 3.03
CA GLU A 216 -6.09 -35.72 3.56
C GLU A 216 -5.12 -36.59 2.71
N LYS A 217 -4.58 -37.64 3.30
CA LYS A 217 -3.73 -38.60 2.59
C LYS A 217 -4.44 -39.12 1.35
N GLY A 218 -3.79 -39.07 0.18
CA GLY A 218 -4.34 -39.56 -1.09
C GLY A 218 -5.28 -38.56 -1.80
N ALA A 219 -5.41 -37.33 -1.36
CA ALA A 219 -6.27 -36.33 -1.98
C ALA A 219 -5.84 -35.95 -3.41
N PHE A 220 -4.55 -36.06 -3.71
CA PHE A 220 -3.96 -35.86 -5.05
C PHE A 220 -2.65 -36.62 -5.16
N THR A 221 -2.08 -36.72 -6.37
CA THR A 221 -0.79 -37.38 -6.62
C THR A 221 0.33 -36.65 -5.87
N GLY A 222 0.96 -37.32 -4.89
CA GLY A 222 1.99 -36.74 -3.98
C GLY A 222 1.45 -36.36 -2.59
N ALA A 223 0.16 -36.61 -2.28
CA ALA A 223 -0.40 -36.40 -0.95
C ALA A 223 -0.10 -37.63 -0.05
N ASP A 224 1.16 -37.82 0.33
CA ASP A 224 1.61 -38.99 1.10
C ASP A 224 1.17 -38.99 2.57
N ALA A 225 0.88 -37.80 3.13
CA ALA A 225 0.41 -37.60 4.49
C ALA A 225 -0.70 -36.56 4.53
N ALA A 226 -1.57 -36.61 5.55
CA ALA A 226 -2.54 -35.52 5.79
C ALA A 226 -1.83 -34.28 6.32
N ARG A 227 -2.25 -33.08 5.86
CA ARG A 227 -1.68 -31.77 6.28
C ARG A 227 -2.79 -30.79 6.61
N ARG A 228 -2.64 -30.09 7.75
CA ARG A 228 -3.54 -29.00 8.13
C ARG A 228 -3.28 -27.78 7.25
N GLY A 229 -4.36 -27.11 6.84
CA GLY A 229 -4.27 -25.86 6.08
C GLY A 229 -4.08 -24.61 6.94
N LEU A 230 -3.81 -23.49 6.27
CA LEU A 230 -3.60 -22.21 6.94
C LEU A 230 -4.86 -21.73 7.67
N PHE A 231 -6.07 -22.00 7.18
CA PHE A 231 -7.31 -21.67 7.90
C PHE A 231 -7.41 -22.38 9.25
N GLU A 232 -6.97 -23.63 9.34
CA GLU A 232 -6.94 -24.35 10.62
C GLU A 232 -5.81 -23.86 11.53
N SER A 233 -4.63 -23.62 10.98
CA SER A 233 -3.44 -23.24 11.77
C SER A 233 -3.49 -21.80 12.28
N THR A 234 -4.22 -20.90 11.58
CA THR A 234 -4.39 -19.48 11.95
C THR A 234 -5.70 -19.25 12.73
N ASN A 235 -6.31 -20.30 13.25
CA ASN A 235 -7.57 -20.18 14.01
C ASN A 235 -7.44 -19.18 15.17
N GLY A 236 -8.39 -18.27 15.31
CA GLY A 236 -8.34 -17.12 16.23
C GLY A 236 -7.52 -15.92 15.74
N GLY A 237 -6.81 -16.06 14.61
CA GLY A 237 -5.92 -15.04 14.04
C GLY A 237 -6.49 -14.31 12.82
N THR A 238 -5.57 -13.84 11.96
CA THR A 238 -5.90 -13.10 10.74
C THR A 238 -5.22 -13.73 9.53
N ILE A 239 -5.95 -13.92 8.43
CA ILE A 239 -5.41 -14.34 7.13
C ILE A 239 -5.46 -13.16 6.16
N PHE A 240 -4.33 -12.87 5.53
CA PHE A 240 -4.20 -11.90 4.46
C PHE A 240 -4.03 -12.61 3.11
N LEU A 241 -4.99 -12.38 2.20
CA LEU A 241 -5.03 -12.93 0.85
C LEU A 241 -4.58 -11.83 -0.13
N ASP A 242 -3.33 -11.85 -0.57
CA ASP A 242 -2.84 -10.90 -1.58
C ASP A 242 -3.15 -11.40 -3.00
N GLU A 243 -3.38 -10.48 -3.92
CA GLU A 243 -3.72 -10.74 -5.32
C GLU A 243 -4.95 -11.67 -5.48
N ILE A 244 -6.01 -11.42 -4.70
CA ILE A 244 -7.22 -12.25 -4.69
C ILE A 244 -7.90 -12.33 -6.05
N SER A 245 -7.70 -11.36 -6.93
CA SER A 245 -8.19 -11.33 -8.31
C SER A 245 -7.63 -12.45 -9.20
N GLU A 246 -6.50 -13.06 -8.83
CA GLU A 246 -5.84 -14.11 -9.60
C GLU A 246 -6.38 -15.51 -9.25
N THR A 247 -7.36 -15.60 -8.34
CA THR A 247 -7.98 -16.87 -7.95
C THR A 247 -9.00 -17.35 -8.98
N THR A 248 -9.10 -18.67 -9.13
CA THR A 248 -10.08 -19.30 -10.04
C THR A 248 -11.50 -19.29 -9.45
N PRO A 249 -12.54 -19.40 -10.28
CA PRO A 249 -13.92 -19.53 -9.79
C PRO A 249 -14.13 -20.73 -8.85
N GLY A 250 -13.38 -21.83 -9.05
CA GLY A 250 -13.44 -23.02 -8.17
C GLY A 250 -12.94 -22.70 -6.75
N PHE A 251 -11.81 -22.05 -6.65
CA PHE A 251 -11.27 -21.57 -5.39
C PHE A 251 -12.21 -20.58 -4.70
N GLN A 252 -12.77 -19.63 -5.47
CA GLN A 252 -13.70 -18.63 -4.96
C GLN A 252 -14.92 -19.24 -4.27
N VAL A 253 -15.47 -20.36 -4.78
CA VAL A 253 -16.58 -21.06 -4.14
C VAL A 253 -16.18 -21.61 -2.76
N LYS A 254 -14.96 -22.13 -2.62
CA LYS A 254 -14.48 -22.63 -1.33
C LYS A 254 -14.25 -21.49 -0.33
N LEU A 255 -13.67 -20.38 -0.79
CA LEU A 255 -13.46 -19.19 0.03
C LEU A 255 -14.78 -18.56 0.48
N LEU A 256 -15.82 -18.58 -0.37
CA LEU A 256 -17.16 -18.08 -0.03
C LEU A 256 -17.74 -18.82 1.19
N ARG A 257 -17.54 -20.13 1.29
CA ARG A 257 -17.95 -20.90 2.47
C ARG A 257 -17.24 -20.46 3.75
N VAL A 258 -15.95 -20.16 3.66
CA VAL A 258 -15.20 -19.61 4.82
C VAL A 258 -15.77 -18.27 5.26
N LEU A 259 -16.07 -17.38 4.30
CA LEU A 259 -16.61 -16.05 4.57
C LEU A 259 -18.03 -16.07 5.15
N GLN A 260 -18.86 -17.03 4.72
CA GLN A 260 -20.28 -17.10 5.11
C GLN A 260 -20.53 -18.03 6.29
N GLU A 261 -19.96 -19.23 6.22
CA GLU A 261 -20.27 -20.33 7.14
C GLU A 261 -19.21 -20.49 8.25
N ARG A 262 -18.07 -19.78 8.15
CA ARG A 262 -16.92 -19.96 9.07
C ARG A 262 -16.46 -21.41 9.17
N GLN A 263 -16.46 -22.11 8.05
CA GLN A 263 -16.16 -23.54 7.95
C GLN A 263 -15.30 -23.83 6.74
N ILE A 264 -14.46 -24.86 6.87
CA ILE A 264 -13.67 -25.41 5.77
C ILE A 264 -13.89 -26.92 5.63
N ARG A 265 -13.41 -27.43 4.50
CA ARG A 265 -13.22 -28.91 4.29
C ARG A 265 -11.83 -29.09 3.71
N ARG A 266 -11.08 -30.07 4.21
CA ARG A 266 -9.80 -30.45 3.60
C ARG A 266 -10.03 -31.09 2.23
N LEU A 267 -9.04 -30.92 1.35
CA LEU A 267 -9.06 -31.61 0.06
C LEU A 267 -9.12 -33.15 0.29
N GLY A 268 -9.99 -33.81 -0.44
CA GLY A 268 -10.21 -35.26 -0.26
C GLY A 268 -11.07 -35.63 0.93
N SER A 269 -11.67 -34.67 1.66
CA SER A 269 -12.53 -34.95 2.81
C SER A 269 -13.87 -34.20 2.73
N ASN A 270 -14.92 -34.85 3.27
CA ASN A 270 -16.24 -34.25 3.46
C ASN A 270 -16.43 -33.70 4.89
N THR A 271 -15.47 -33.91 5.78
CA THR A 271 -15.53 -33.46 7.17
C THR A 271 -15.52 -31.93 7.22
N VAL A 272 -16.50 -31.36 7.90
CA VAL A 272 -16.61 -29.92 8.13
C VAL A 272 -15.81 -29.53 9.36
N ILE A 273 -14.95 -28.55 9.23
CA ILE A 273 -14.09 -28.04 10.30
C ILE A 273 -14.45 -26.57 10.51
N PRO A 274 -14.93 -26.18 11.70
CA PRO A 274 -15.19 -24.77 12.02
C PRO A 274 -13.86 -23.99 12.17
N VAL A 275 -13.83 -22.75 11.69
CA VAL A 275 -12.66 -21.87 11.76
C VAL A 275 -13.09 -20.46 12.15
N ASP A 276 -12.37 -19.85 13.08
CA ASP A 276 -12.53 -18.43 13.43
C ASP A 276 -11.32 -17.65 12.95
N VAL A 277 -11.43 -17.05 11.77
CA VAL A 277 -10.35 -16.23 11.18
C VAL A 277 -10.90 -14.91 10.68
N ARG A 278 -10.15 -13.84 10.93
CA ARG A 278 -10.39 -12.56 10.26
C ARG A 278 -9.75 -12.59 8.89
N ILE A 279 -10.48 -12.16 7.86
CA ILE A 279 -9.98 -12.15 6.48
C ILE A 279 -9.72 -10.72 6.03
N LEU A 280 -8.49 -10.46 5.57
CA LEU A 280 -8.08 -9.27 4.85
C LEU A 280 -7.71 -9.71 3.43
N ALA A 281 -8.16 -8.99 2.42
CA ALA A 281 -7.85 -9.31 1.02
C ALA A 281 -7.25 -8.10 0.31
N ALA A 282 -6.37 -8.32 -0.66
CA ALA A 282 -5.83 -7.26 -1.48
C ALA A 282 -5.87 -7.61 -2.97
N THR A 283 -5.99 -6.57 -3.80
CA THR A 283 -5.95 -6.68 -5.26
C THR A 283 -5.37 -5.42 -5.90
N ASN A 284 -4.73 -5.60 -7.04
CA ASN A 284 -4.32 -4.52 -7.94
C ASN A 284 -5.21 -4.43 -9.18
N ALA A 285 -6.12 -5.38 -9.39
CA ALA A 285 -7.03 -5.43 -10.53
C ALA A 285 -8.37 -4.74 -10.23
N ASP A 286 -9.02 -4.25 -11.27
CA ASP A 286 -10.43 -3.84 -11.22
C ASP A 286 -11.32 -5.08 -11.13
N LEU A 287 -11.85 -5.36 -9.92
CA LEU A 287 -12.74 -6.48 -9.70
C LEU A 287 -14.07 -6.34 -10.45
N GLY A 288 -14.53 -5.11 -10.73
CA GLY A 288 -15.72 -4.88 -11.53
C GLY A 288 -15.55 -5.38 -12.98
N GLU A 289 -14.38 -5.16 -13.57
CA GLU A 289 -14.06 -5.71 -14.90
C GLU A 289 -13.95 -7.23 -14.86
N ARG A 290 -13.30 -7.80 -13.83
CA ARG A 290 -13.20 -9.26 -13.65
C ARG A 290 -14.57 -9.93 -13.46
N ILE A 291 -15.52 -9.27 -12.77
CA ILE A 291 -16.90 -9.75 -12.61
C ILE A 291 -17.61 -9.76 -13.98
N ARG A 292 -17.52 -8.66 -14.74
CA ARG A 292 -18.08 -8.59 -16.10
C ARG A 292 -17.53 -9.67 -17.03
N ALA A 293 -16.25 -9.96 -16.91
CA ALA A 293 -15.55 -11.02 -17.64
C ALA A 293 -15.83 -12.44 -17.09
N LYS A 294 -16.65 -12.61 -16.04
CA LYS A 294 -16.94 -13.88 -15.34
C LYS A 294 -15.69 -14.59 -14.79
N GLN A 295 -14.62 -13.83 -14.54
CA GLN A 295 -13.38 -14.32 -13.92
C GLN A 295 -13.43 -14.21 -12.39
N PHE A 296 -14.28 -13.33 -11.86
CA PHE A 296 -14.50 -13.14 -10.43
C PHE A 296 -15.99 -13.15 -10.13
N ARG A 297 -16.39 -13.81 -9.03
CA ARG A 297 -17.80 -13.95 -8.67
C ARG A 297 -18.27 -12.72 -7.90
N GLU A 298 -19.48 -12.27 -8.21
CA GLU A 298 -20.10 -11.10 -7.60
C GLU A 298 -20.43 -11.35 -6.11
N ASP A 299 -20.85 -12.58 -5.75
CA ASP A 299 -21.20 -12.95 -4.38
C ASP A 299 -19.99 -12.88 -3.42
N ILE A 300 -18.82 -13.28 -3.89
CA ILE A 300 -17.61 -13.16 -3.08
C ILE A 300 -17.13 -11.71 -2.98
N TYR A 301 -17.27 -10.94 -4.05
CA TYR A 301 -16.94 -9.51 -4.02
C TYR A 301 -17.68 -8.79 -2.90
N TYR A 302 -19.02 -8.96 -2.78
CA TYR A 302 -19.80 -8.32 -1.71
C TYR A 302 -19.43 -8.82 -0.30
N ARG A 303 -18.91 -10.02 -0.17
CA ARG A 303 -18.44 -10.55 1.13
C ARG A 303 -17.04 -10.08 1.50
N LEU A 304 -16.18 -9.81 0.52
CA LEU A 304 -14.85 -9.26 0.73
C LEU A 304 -14.87 -7.74 0.92
N SER A 305 -15.75 -7.02 0.21
CA SER A 305 -15.81 -5.56 0.18
C SER A 305 -16.72 -4.95 1.26
N VAL A 306 -16.78 -5.54 2.47
CA VAL A 306 -17.53 -4.95 3.59
C VAL A 306 -16.96 -3.58 3.94
N VAL A 307 -15.63 -3.47 3.97
CA VAL A 307 -14.92 -2.20 4.03
C VAL A 307 -13.84 -2.22 2.95
N THR A 308 -13.79 -1.18 2.11
CA THR A 308 -12.76 -1.03 1.08
C THR A 308 -11.81 0.09 1.44
N ILE A 309 -10.50 -0.19 1.38
CA ILE A 309 -9.43 0.79 1.57
C ILE A 309 -8.70 0.96 0.24
N HIS A 310 -8.66 2.18 -0.27
CA HIS A 310 -7.97 2.50 -1.51
C HIS A 310 -6.56 3.02 -1.23
N MET A 311 -5.55 2.26 -1.66
CA MET A 311 -4.15 2.67 -1.60
C MET A 311 -3.81 3.56 -2.78
N PRO A 312 -3.37 4.81 -2.55
CA PRO A 312 -2.95 5.68 -3.63
C PRO A 312 -1.68 5.18 -4.30
N SER A 313 -1.54 5.46 -5.59
CA SER A 313 -0.28 5.33 -6.31
C SER A 313 0.77 6.30 -5.74
N LEU A 314 2.06 6.04 -6.00
CA LEU A 314 3.11 6.96 -5.56
C LEU A 314 3.02 8.32 -6.30
N GLU A 315 2.47 8.32 -7.51
CA GLU A 315 2.24 9.54 -8.28
C GLU A 315 1.18 10.46 -7.66
N GLU A 316 0.16 9.90 -7.01
CA GLU A 316 -0.89 10.64 -6.31
C GLU A 316 -0.45 11.18 -4.94
N ARG A 317 0.77 10.77 -4.48
CA ARG A 317 1.37 11.20 -3.21
C ARG A 317 2.85 11.55 -3.34
N ARG A 318 3.23 12.25 -4.41
CA ARG A 318 4.63 12.63 -4.70
C ARG A 318 5.28 13.40 -3.55
N GLU A 319 4.51 14.12 -2.76
CA GLU A 319 4.95 14.82 -1.55
C GLU A 319 5.48 13.90 -0.44
N ASP A 320 5.16 12.60 -0.50
CA ASP A 320 5.67 11.60 0.42
C ASP A 320 7.04 11.03 0.00
N ILE A 321 7.47 11.25 -1.26
CA ILE A 321 8.73 10.70 -1.79
C ILE A 321 9.94 11.09 -0.94
N PRO A 322 10.16 12.38 -0.56
CA PRO A 322 11.30 12.74 0.27
C PRO A 322 11.32 12.01 1.64
N LEU A 323 10.14 11.79 2.22
CA LEU A 323 9.99 11.08 3.48
C LEU A 323 10.31 9.58 3.32
N LEU A 324 9.82 8.96 2.23
CA LEU A 324 10.10 7.56 1.89
C LEU A 324 11.59 7.34 1.62
N VAL A 325 12.24 8.22 0.86
CA VAL A 325 13.69 8.18 0.59
C VAL A 325 14.49 8.19 1.90
N ARG A 326 14.16 9.12 2.81
CA ARG A 326 14.80 9.19 4.12
C ARG A 326 14.59 7.90 4.91
N HIS A 327 13.38 7.37 4.94
CA HIS A 327 13.06 6.13 5.63
C HIS A 327 13.87 4.93 5.09
N PHE A 328 13.97 4.80 3.76
CA PHE A 328 14.73 3.69 3.15
C PHE A 328 16.23 3.82 3.41
N LEU A 329 16.79 5.03 3.36
CA LEU A 329 18.18 5.26 3.71
C LEU A 329 18.48 4.99 5.20
N THR A 330 17.56 5.38 6.10
CA THR A 330 17.70 5.03 7.52
C THR A 330 17.75 3.53 7.71
N ARG A 331 16.81 2.78 7.12
CA ARG A 331 16.82 1.31 7.16
C ARG A 331 18.05 0.68 6.52
N PHE A 332 18.54 1.25 5.42
CA PHE A 332 19.78 0.82 4.80
C PHE A 332 20.96 1.03 5.74
N ASN A 333 21.07 2.19 6.35
CA ASN A 333 22.15 2.56 7.26
C ASN A 333 22.15 1.71 8.55
N GLU A 334 20.99 1.33 9.08
CA GLU A 334 20.87 0.43 10.25
C GLU A 334 21.43 -0.98 9.97
N ARG A 335 21.41 -1.42 8.70
CA ARG A 335 21.86 -2.76 8.29
C ARG A 335 23.31 -2.77 7.79
N ASN A 336 23.88 -1.60 7.51
CA ASN A 336 25.18 -1.46 6.90
C ASN A 336 26.11 -0.60 7.77
N VAL A 337 27.41 -0.93 7.78
CA VAL A 337 28.43 -0.14 8.51
C VAL A 337 28.60 1.25 7.90
N ARG A 338 28.41 1.34 6.57
CA ARG A 338 28.55 2.59 5.84
C ARG A 338 27.27 3.42 5.94
N GLN A 339 27.40 4.66 6.40
CA GLN A 339 26.31 5.62 6.43
C GLN A 339 26.19 6.34 5.10
N VAL A 340 24.98 6.35 4.54
CA VAL A 340 24.69 6.97 3.24
C VAL A 340 23.61 8.03 3.43
N THR A 341 23.81 9.20 2.82
CA THR A 341 22.85 10.30 2.76
C THR A 341 22.41 10.53 1.31
N VAL A 342 21.45 11.41 1.10
CA VAL A 342 20.97 11.81 -0.22
C VAL A 342 20.98 13.33 -0.31
N ASN A 343 21.49 13.89 -1.42
CA ASN A 343 21.48 15.33 -1.60
C ASN A 343 20.11 15.86 -2.06
N GLN A 344 19.93 17.16 -1.96
CA GLN A 344 18.66 17.82 -2.28
C GLN A 344 18.29 17.68 -3.77
N GLU A 345 19.28 17.73 -4.65
CA GLU A 345 19.08 17.62 -6.10
C GLU A 345 18.59 16.24 -6.50
N ALA A 346 19.19 15.16 -5.94
CA ALA A 346 18.76 13.80 -6.15
C ALA A 346 17.32 13.58 -5.62
N THR A 347 17.00 14.13 -4.46
CA THR A 347 15.64 14.07 -3.89
C THR A 347 14.62 14.78 -4.80
N ALA A 348 14.98 15.95 -5.35
CA ALA A 348 14.13 16.69 -6.30
C ALA A 348 13.93 15.90 -7.62
N LEU A 349 14.98 15.24 -8.11
CA LEU A 349 14.87 14.34 -9.27
C LEU A 349 13.90 13.19 -9.02
N LEU A 350 14.07 12.47 -7.91
CA LEU A 350 13.20 11.36 -7.50
C LEU A 350 11.73 11.77 -7.41
N THR A 351 11.45 12.98 -6.91
CA THR A 351 10.07 13.51 -6.79
C THR A 351 9.41 13.73 -8.16
N ARG A 352 10.21 14.02 -9.21
CA ARG A 352 9.72 14.28 -10.58
C ARG A 352 9.61 13.03 -11.44
N MET A 353 10.31 11.96 -11.10
CA MET A 353 10.28 10.71 -11.84
C MET A 353 8.89 10.06 -11.84
N ALA A 354 8.61 9.23 -12.84
CA ALA A 354 7.45 8.35 -12.88
C ALA A 354 7.76 7.05 -12.12
N TRP A 355 6.78 6.54 -11.38
CA TRP A 355 6.94 5.36 -10.51
C TRP A 355 5.91 4.29 -10.83
N PRO A 356 5.98 3.61 -11.99
CA PRO A 356 5.03 2.55 -12.36
C PRO A 356 5.03 1.38 -11.36
N GLY A 357 6.17 1.06 -10.74
CA GLY A 357 6.30 0.07 -9.68
C GLY A 357 6.11 0.62 -8.26
N ASN A 358 5.69 1.88 -8.15
CA ASN A 358 5.34 2.56 -6.89
C ASN A 358 6.48 2.51 -5.85
N VAL A 359 6.13 2.30 -4.57
CA VAL A 359 7.07 2.31 -3.44
C VAL A 359 8.12 1.21 -3.55
N ARG A 360 7.75 0.05 -4.11
CA ARG A 360 8.71 -1.06 -4.31
C ARG A 360 9.81 -0.68 -5.31
N GLU A 361 9.47 0.02 -6.36
CA GLU A 361 10.45 0.52 -7.35
C GLU A 361 11.36 1.58 -6.73
N LEU A 362 10.77 2.53 -5.99
CA LEU A 362 11.53 3.55 -5.28
C LEU A 362 12.50 2.93 -4.26
N GLU A 363 12.04 1.99 -3.41
CA GLU A 363 12.87 1.28 -2.44
C GLU A 363 14.06 0.60 -3.12
N ASN A 364 13.81 -0.16 -4.19
CA ASN A 364 14.85 -0.85 -4.96
C ASN A 364 15.84 0.12 -5.62
N LEU A 365 15.36 1.27 -6.11
CA LEU A 365 16.23 2.27 -6.72
C LEU A 365 17.14 2.92 -5.68
N ILE A 366 16.60 3.30 -4.52
CA ILE A 366 17.36 3.90 -3.44
C ILE A 366 18.40 2.93 -2.89
N GLU A 367 18.05 1.66 -2.70
CA GLU A 367 18.99 0.63 -2.24
C GLU A 367 20.15 0.46 -3.23
N ARG A 368 19.86 0.38 -4.54
CA ARG A 368 20.89 0.32 -5.58
C ARG A 368 21.76 1.56 -5.60
N ALA A 369 21.18 2.76 -5.55
CA ALA A 369 21.94 4.00 -5.56
C ALA A 369 22.83 4.12 -4.31
N ALA A 370 22.35 3.70 -3.14
CA ALA A 370 23.14 3.68 -1.91
C ALA A 370 24.33 2.70 -1.98
N ILE A 371 24.16 1.56 -2.65
CA ILE A 371 25.24 0.59 -2.88
C ILE A 371 26.29 1.15 -3.87
N LEU A 372 25.83 1.79 -4.94
CA LEU A 372 26.70 2.33 -6.01
C LEU A 372 27.43 3.60 -5.61
N SER A 373 26.87 4.41 -4.71
CA SER A 373 27.48 5.64 -4.25
C SER A 373 28.87 5.39 -3.66
N THR A 374 29.90 6.07 -4.16
CA THR A 374 31.30 5.94 -3.70
C THR A 374 31.63 6.90 -2.56
N THR A 375 30.94 8.04 -2.49
CA THR A 375 31.21 9.14 -1.55
C THR A 375 30.45 9.00 -0.21
N GLY A 376 29.41 8.17 -0.15
CA GLY A 376 28.49 8.12 0.99
C GLY A 376 27.35 9.12 0.89
N GLU A 377 27.29 9.89 -0.21
CA GLU A 377 26.17 10.77 -0.54
C GLU A 377 25.61 10.38 -1.92
N VAL A 378 24.32 10.05 -1.99
CA VAL A 378 23.64 9.71 -3.23
C VAL A 378 23.37 10.99 -4.02
N THR A 379 23.93 11.06 -5.23
CA THR A 379 23.81 12.17 -6.17
C THR A 379 22.80 11.87 -7.29
N GLN A 380 22.50 12.87 -8.14
CA GLN A 380 21.70 12.64 -9.35
C GLN A 380 22.35 11.64 -10.32
N GLU A 381 23.67 11.62 -10.38
CA GLU A 381 24.42 10.69 -11.23
C GLU A 381 24.26 9.24 -10.74
N ASP A 382 24.34 9.03 -9.41
CA ASP A 382 24.08 7.71 -8.81
C ASP A 382 22.64 7.23 -9.10
N ILE A 383 21.66 8.13 -9.03
CA ILE A 383 20.26 7.82 -9.38
C ILE A 383 20.14 7.45 -10.86
N ALA A 384 20.76 8.22 -11.77
CA ALA A 384 20.73 7.95 -13.20
C ALA A 384 21.39 6.59 -13.51
N GLN A 385 22.54 6.30 -12.90
CA GLN A 385 23.24 5.02 -13.04
C GLN A 385 22.40 3.85 -12.49
N ALA A 386 21.82 4.01 -11.31
CA ALA A 386 20.96 3.00 -10.69
C ALA A 386 19.68 2.75 -11.51
N SER A 387 19.13 3.79 -12.15
CA SER A 387 17.96 3.68 -13.04
C SER A 387 18.29 2.92 -14.31
N SER A 388 19.42 3.21 -14.96
CA SER A 388 19.84 2.54 -16.20
C SER A 388 20.12 1.05 -15.97
N ALA A 389 20.72 0.68 -14.84
CA ALA A 389 20.94 -0.71 -14.42
C ALA A 389 19.64 -1.47 -14.13
N GLY A 390 18.57 -0.75 -13.73
CA GLY A 390 17.25 -1.32 -13.46
C GLY A 390 16.36 -1.50 -14.70
N THR A 391 16.62 -0.77 -15.77
CA THR A 391 15.80 -0.82 -17.01
C THR A 391 15.90 -2.16 -17.72
N LEU A 392 16.91 -2.96 -17.45
CA LEU A 392 17.01 -4.35 -17.92
C LEU A 392 15.96 -5.29 -17.27
N SER A 393 15.36 -4.90 -16.14
CA SER A 393 14.33 -5.71 -15.44
C SER A 393 12.90 -5.19 -15.60
N SER A 394 12.72 -3.94 -16.06
CA SER A 394 11.43 -3.25 -16.11
C SER A 394 10.92 -3.02 -17.54
N ALA A 395 11.68 -3.39 -18.58
CA ALA A 395 11.09 -3.60 -19.86
C ALA A 395 10.01 -4.68 -19.67
N LYS A 396 8.73 -4.25 -19.63
CA LYS A 396 7.61 -5.13 -19.90
C LYS A 396 8.01 -5.94 -21.13
N VAL A 397 8.43 -7.16 -20.93
CA VAL A 397 8.22 -8.19 -21.92
C VAL A 397 6.70 -8.25 -22.05
N LYS A 398 6.15 -7.43 -22.96
CA LYS A 398 4.95 -7.85 -23.66
C LYS A 398 5.30 -9.25 -24.10
N VAL A 399 4.63 -10.23 -23.57
CA VAL A 399 4.59 -11.57 -24.10
C VAL A 399 3.77 -11.44 -25.41
N GLU A 400 4.36 -10.76 -26.38
CA GLU A 400 4.08 -10.93 -27.77
C GLU A 400 5.06 -11.98 -28.21
N ASP A 401 4.55 -13.21 -28.32
CA ASP A 401 5.15 -14.35 -29.00
C ASP A 401 6.69 -14.42 -28.88
N THR A 402 7.19 -15.09 -27.86
CA THR A 402 8.63 -15.43 -27.71
C THR A 402 9.19 -16.12 -28.97
N ALA A 403 8.33 -16.75 -29.75
CA ALA A 403 8.65 -17.32 -31.05
C ALA A 403 8.95 -16.24 -32.12
N THR A 404 8.28 -15.06 -32.06
CA THR A 404 8.47 -13.97 -33.04
C THR A 404 9.72 -13.15 -32.72
N THR A 405 10.06 -12.97 -31.42
CA THR A 405 11.26 -12.23 -30.97
C THR A 405 12.55 -13.01 -31.24
N LEU A 406 12.57 -14.32 -31.01
CA LEU A 406 13.70 -15.19 -31.36
C LEU A 406 13.92 -15.25 -32.87
N LYS A 407 12.86 -15.35 -33.69
CA LYS A 407 12.92 -15.29 -35.12
C LYS A 407 13.41 -13.93 -35.64
N GLY A 408 13.00 -12.82 -35.00
CA GLY A 408 13.46 -11.47 -35.34
C GLY A 408 14.96 -11.29 -35.06
N ALA A 409 15.45 -11.74 -33.91
CA ALA A 409 16.88 -11.71 -33.57
C ALA A 409 17.72 -12.58 -34.51
N GLU A 410 17.26 -13.80 -34.82
CA GLU A 410 17.90 -14.70 -35.76
C GLU A 410 17.92 -14.10 -37.19
N ARG A 411 16.85 -13.43 -37.60
CA ARG A 411 16.76 -12.71 -38.90
C ARG A 411 17.80 -11.58 -38.98
N GLN A 412 17.91 -10.74 -37.93
CA GLN A 412 18.88 -9.64 -37.90
C GLN A 412 20.33 -10.13 -37.91
N GLN A 413 20.66 -11.20 -37.20
CA GLN A 413 22.00 -11.80 -37.21
C GLN A 413 22.39 -12.31 -38.60
N ILE A 414 21.47 -12.97 -39.31
CA ILE A 414 21.74 -13.46 -40.67
C ILE A 414 21.92 -12.29 -41.62
N ILE A 415 21.08 -11.25 -41.60
CA ILE A 415 21.23 -10.06 -42.43
C ILE A 415 22.56 -9.35 -42.17
N ARG A 416 22.93 -9.20 -40.89
CA ARG A 416 24.22 -8.59 -40.52
C ARG A 416 25.42 -9.38 -41.07
N ALA A 417 25.42 -10.69 -40.87
CA ALA A 417 26.51 -11.54 -41.37
C ALA A 417 26.61 -11.53 -42.93
N LEU A 418 25.47 -11.39 -43.64
CA LEU A 418 25.46 -11.25 -45.11
C LEU A 418 26.01 -9.88 -45.54
N ARG A 419 25.69 -8.79 -44.84
CA ARG A 419 26.25 -7.45 -45.09
C ARG A 419 27.77 -7.42 -44.83
N ASP A 420 28.22 -7.92 -43.69
CA ASP A 420 29.65 -7.96 -43.29
C ASP A 420 30.47 -8.82 -44.21
N SER A 421 29.85 -9.74 -44.98
CA SER A 421 30.47 -10.61 -45.95
C SER A 421 30.24 -10.16 -47.40
N GLU A 422 29.79 -8.92 -47.64
CA GLU A 422 29.52 -8.33 -48.97
C GLU A 422 28.66 -9.24 -49.85
N GLY A 423 27.68 -9.93 -49.29
CA GLY A 423 26.81 -10.87 -49.98
C GLY A 423 27.42 -12.28 -50.20
N ASN A 424 28.65 -12.53 -49.77
CA ASN A 424 29.28 -13.84 -49.90
C ASN A 424 28.69 -14.85 -48.90
N ARG A 425 27.76 -15.67 -49.38
CA ARG A 425 26.98 -16.64 -48.58
C ARG A 425 27.86 -17.70 -47.87
N SER A 426 29.01 -18.01 -48.44
CA SER A 426 29.95 -18.99 -47.85
C SER A 426 30.73 -18.38 -46.68
N LEU A 427 31.13 -17.10 -46.78
CA LEU A 427 31.75 -16.34 -45.71
C LEU A 427 30.73 -16.03 -44.59
N ALA A 428 29.51 -15.60 -44.91
CA ALA A 428 28.43 -15.37 -43.94
C ALA A 428 28.06 -16.63 -43.15
N ALA A 429 28.00 -17.80 -43.78
CA ALA A 429 27.77 -19.06 -43.10
C ALA A 429 28.90 -19.42 -42.11
N ARG A 430 30.15 -19.17 -42.55
CA ARG A 430 31.32 -19.41 -41.74
C ARG A 430 31.40 -18.45 -40.52
N SER A 431 31.05 -17.16 -40.69
CA SER A 431 31.03 -16.18 -39.59
C SER A 431 29.95 -16.49 -38.58
N LEU A 432 28.83 -17.10 -39.01
CA LEU A 432 27.73 -17.55 -38.15
C LEU A 432 27.99 -18.94 -37.52
N GLY A 433 29.12 -19.62 -37.85
CA GLY A 433 29.42 -20.95 -37.37
C GLY A 433 28.44 -22.04 -37.83
N ILE A 434 27.80 -21.87 -39.00
CA ILE A 434 26.80 -22.80 -39.52
C ILE A 434 27.18 -23.27 -40.94
N GLU A 435 26.67 -24.45 -41.36
CA GLU A 435 26.82 -24.92 -42.70
C GLU A 435 26.02 -24.07 -43.70
N ARG A 436 26.57 -23.88 -44.94
CA ARG A 436 25.93 -23.14 -46.00
C ARG A 436 24.49 -23.61 -46.31
N LYS A 437 24.25 -24.93 -46.28
CA LYS A 437 22.89 -25.50 -46.46
C LYS A 437 21.93 -25.06 -45.35
N LEU A 438 22.40 -24.93 -44.14
CA LEU A 438 21.60 -24.49 -43.00
C LEU A 438 21.28 -23.00 -43.06
N LEU A 439 22.22 -22.16 -43.57
CA LEU A 439 21.98 -20.75 -43.85
C LEU A 439 20.82 -20.56 -44.85
N TYR A 440 20.81 -21.29 -45.93
CA TYR A 440 19.74 -21.24 -46.93
C TYR A 440 18.38 -21.65 -46.34
N LYS A 441 18.35 -22.73 -45.56
CA LYS A 441 17.12 -23.21 -44.91
C LYS A 441 16.57 -22.18 -43.87
N LYS A 442 17.45 -21.52 -43.12
CA LYS A 442 17.09 -20.48 -42.16
C LYS A 442 16.64 -19.20 -42.82
N ALA A 443 17.35 -18.72 -43.85
CA ALA A 443 16.97 -17.55 -44.63
C ALA A 443 15.58 -17.71 -45.26
N ARG A 444 15.30 -18.84 -45.91
CA ARG A 444 13.97 -19.14 -46.47
C ARG A 444 12.87 -19.19 -45.43
N ARG A 445 13.13 -19.76 -44.22
CA ARG A 445 12.18 -19.82 -43.13
C ARG A 445 11.87 -18.44 -42.52
N LEU A 446 12.84 -17.52 -42.60
CA LEU A 446 12.75 -16.17 -42.01
C LEU A 446 12.36 -15.09 -43.03
N GLY A 447 12.05 -15.49 -44.29
CA GLY A 447 11.64 -14.58 -45.36
C GLY A 447 12.77 -13.63 -45.80
N ILE A 448 14.04 -14.08 -45.73
CA ILE A 448 15.18 -13.32 -46.25
C ILE A 448 15.45 -13.75 -47.67
N ASP A 449 15.33 -12.80 -48.61
CA ASP A 449 15.69 -13.05 -50.00
C ASP A 449 17.19 -12.91 -50.20
N LEU A 450 17.85 -14.04 -50.45
CA LEU A 450 19.30 -14.09 -50.62
C LEU A 450 19.74 -13.58 -52.01
N ASP A 451 18.83 -13.35 -52.94
CA ASP A 451 19.11 -12.92 -54.32
C ASP A 451 18.73 -11.45 -54.57
N ALA A 452 18.14 -10.75 -53.58
CA ALA A 452 17.76 -9.35 -53.70
C ALA A 452 18.97 -8.42 -53.38
N PRO A 453 19.33 -7.49 -54.29
CA PRO A 453 20.48 -6.59 -54.11
C PRO A 453 20.25 -5.53 -53.00
N ASP A 454 19.02 -5.21 -52.62
CA ASP A 454 18.71 -4.12 -51.70
C ASP A 454 18.78 -4.47 -50.19
N GLU A 455 18.72 -5.73 -49.83
CA GLU A 455 18.87 -6.14 -48.42
C GLU A 455 20.34 -6.26 -47.95
N CYS A 456 21.30 -6.18 -48.86
CA CYS A 456 22.74 -6.37 -48.60
C CYS A 456 23.60 -5.13 -48.90
N ALA A 457 23.03 -3.98 -49.25
CA ALA A 457 23.81 -2.78 -49.56
C ALA A 457 24.30 -2.08 -48.29
N PRO A 458 25.57 -1.61 -48.22
CA PRO A 458 26.05 -0.81 -47.11
C PRO A 458 25.39 0.57 -47.14
N ASP A 459 24.95 1.05 -45.95
CA ASP A 459 24.50 2.44 -45.75
C ASP A 459 25.64 3.40 -46.16
N LYS A 460 25.34 4.32 -47.08
CA LYS A 460 26.23 5.42 -47.45
C LYS A 460 26.15 6.54 -46.42
#